data_ea4633c30e9e33a95eb81e15d3dd5721
#
_entry.id   ea4633c30e9e33a95eb81e15d3dd5721
#
_cell.length_a   1.000
_cell.length_b   1.000
_cell.length_c   1.000
_cell.angle_alpha   90.00
_cell.angle_beta   90.00
_cell.angle_gamma   90.00
#
_symmetry.space_group_name_H-M   'P 1'
#
loop_
_entity.id
_entity.type
_entity.pdbx_description
1 polymer ?
#
loop_
_entity_poly.entity_id
_entity_poly.type
_entity_poly.pdbx_seq_one_letter_code
_entity_poly.pdbx_strand_id
1 'polypeptide(L)'
;SFALGPASGVTVCFLKNLVNLPSTSTSGVGELSNFLLGMAFVLPAGLLYKKVGGRKGALTGSLTGAAAMALLSLPINYFITYPFYTVFMPMDAIMGMYQAINPAVENLFQALLWFNVPFTFVKGLLSVAITFAIYKRISPLLKGSPK
;
A
#
# COMPACT_ATOMS: atom_id res chain seq x y z
N SER A 1 4.17 -9.70 -7.82
CA SER A 1 5.64 -9.64 -7.86
C SER A 1 6.30 -11.01 -7.70
N PHE A 2 5.77 -11.93 -6.87
CA PHE A 2 6.40 -13.24 -6.60
C PHE A 2 6.44 -14.19 -7.82
N ALA A 3 5.43 -14.17 -8.66
CA ALA A 3 5.37 -15.04 -9.83
C ALA A 3 6.20 -14.54 -11.01
N LEU A 4 6.13 -13.23 -11.28
CA LEU A 4 6.64 -12.59 -12.50
C LEU A 4 7.70 -11.51 -12.21
N GLY A 5 8.18 -11.40 -10.97
CA GLY A 5 9.17 -10.43 -10.55
C GLY A 5 8.61 -9.09 -10.08
N PRO A 6 9.47 -8.23 -9.48
CA PRO A 6 9.06 -6.96 -8.90
C PRO A 6 8.55 -5.95 -9.94
N ALA A 7 9.13 -5.92 -11.13
CA ALA A 7 8.69 -5.03 -12.22
C ALA A 7 7.23 -5.27 -12.60
N SER A 8 6.83 -6.54 -12.77
CA SER A 8 5.43 -6.90 -13.04
C SER A 8 4.49 -6.50 -11.90
N GLY A 9 4.96 -6.56 -10.65
CA GLY A 9 4.21 -6.07 -9.50
C GLY A 9 3.94 -4.57 -9.58
N VAL A 10 4.94 -3.78 -9.95
CA VAL A 10 4.81 -2.32 -10.16
C VAL A 10 3.84 -2.03 -11.32
N THR A 11 3.97 -2.74 -12.43
CA THR A 11 3.06 -2.58 -13.59
C THR A 11 1.60 -2.86 -13.20
N VAL A 12 1.34 -3.91 -12.43
CA VAL A 12 0.00 -4.21 -11.92
C VAL A 12 -0.51 -3.10 -11.01
N CYS A 13 0.33 -2.56 -10.10
CA CYS A 13 -0.03 -1.43 -9.27
C CYS A 13 -0.38 -0.19 -10.11
N PHE A 14 0.40 0.09 -11.15
CA PHE A 14 0.16 1.20 -12.06
C PHE A 14 -1.17 1.06 -12.79
N LEU A 15 -1.36 -0.07 -13.48
CA LEU A 15 -2.59 -0.35 -14.24
C LEU A 15 -3.84 -0.32 -13.36
N LYS A 16 -3.77 -0.92 -12.16
CA LYS A 16 -4.89 -0.87 -11.20
C LYS A 16 -5.29 0.56 -10.88
N ASN A 17 -4.33 1.42 -10.56
CA ASN A 17 -4.62 2.80 -10.20
C ASN A 17 -5.06 3.62 -11.43
N LEU A 18 -4.53 3.33 -12.61
CA LEU A 18 -4.98 3.94 -13.86
C LEU A 18 -6.45 3.63 -14.17
N VAL A 19 -6.86 2.36 -13.99
CA VAL A 19 -8.26 1.93 -14.18
C VAL A 19 -9.21 2.58 -13.16
N ASN A 20 -8.73 2.86 -11.94
CA ASN A 20 -9.53 3.53 -10.92
C ASN A 20 -9.64 5.05 -11.13
N LEU A 21 -8.76 5.64 -11.93
CA LEU A 21 -8.70 7.10 -12.15
C LEU A 21 -10.04 7.72 -12.60
N PRO A 22 -10.82 7.11 -13.51
CA PRO A 22 -12.11 7.67 -13.93
C PRO A 22 -13.18 7.64 -12.82
N SER A 23 -13.01 6.79 -11.83
CA SER A 23 -13.99 6.60 -10.72
C SER A 23 -13.56 7.31 -9.43
N THR A 24 -12.45 8.08 -9.48
CA THR A 24 -11.93 8.72 -8.28
C THR A 24 -12.70 9.97 -7.90
N SER A 25 -12.98 10.11 -6.62
CA SER A 25 -13.50 11.35 -6.02
C SER A 25 -12.39 12.32 -5.58
N THR A 26 -11.11 11.94 -5.71
CA THR A 26 -9.95 12.66 -5.17
C THR A 26 -9.09 13.29 -6.26
N SER A 27 -9.63 13.50 -7.46
CA SER A 27 -8.94 14.08 -8.62
C SER A 27 -7.60 13.38 -8.96
N GLY A 28 -7.49 12.08 -8.65
CA GLY A 28 -6.32 11.24 -8.96
C GLY A 28 -5.22 11.21 -7.92
N VAL A 29 -5.26 12.05 -6.88
CA VAL A 29 -4.21 12.08 -5.84
C VAL A 29 -4.25 10.86 -4.94
N GLY A 30 -5.46 10.38 -4.65
CA GLY A 30 -5.65 9.12 -3.93
C GLY A 30 -5.04 7.93 -4.70
N GLU A 31 -5.21 7.89 -6.01
CA GLU A 31 -4.63 6.87 -6.88
C GLU A 31 -3.11 6.99 -6.97
N LEU A 32 -2.56 8.20 -7.04
CA LEU A 32 -1.12 8.43 -7.00
C LEU A 32 -0.54 7.93 -5.67
N SER A 33 -1.14 8.29 -4.56
CA SER A 33 -0.72 7.82 -3.22
C SER A 33 -0.82 6.30 -3.10
N ASN A 34 -1.91 5.70 -3.58
CA ASN A 34 -2.08 4.25 -3.61
C ASN A 34 -1.05 3.55 -4.50
N PHE A 35 -0.66 4.16 -5.62
CA PHE A 35 0.39 3.66 -6.50
C PHE A 35 1.76 3.69 -5.79
N LEU A 36 2.13 4.83 -5.18
CA LEU A 36 3.38 4.97 -4.43
C LEU A 36 3.47 3.98 -3.25
N LEU A 37 2.39 3.82 -2.50
CA LEU A 37 2.29 2.84 -1.41
C LEU A 37 2.34 1.40 -1.94
N GLY A 38 1.71 1.15 -3.08
CA GLY A 38 1.79 -0.15 -3.76
C GLY A 38 3.22 -0.49 -4.20
N MET A 39 3.95 0.46 -4.77
CA MET A 39 5.37 0.29 -5.10
C MET A 39 6.22 0.04 -3.84
N ALA A 40 5.99 0.81 -2.78
CA ALA A 40 6.67 0.64 -1.50
C ALA A 40 6.46 -0.76 -0.89
N PHE A 41 5.35 -1.39 -1.21
CA PHE A 41 5.05 -2.77 -0.82
C PHE A 41 5.69 -3.80 -1.76
N VAL A 42 5.44 -3.70 -3.07
CA VAL A 42 5.79 -4.77 -4.03
C VAL A 42 7.27 -4.82 -4.37
N LEU A 43 7.99 -3.68 -4.32
CA LEU A 43 9.42 -3.64 -4.62
C LEU A 43 10.26 -4.41 -3.59
N PRO A 44 10.22 -4.08 -2.28
CA PRO A 44 11.01 -4.83 -1.30
C PRO A 44 10.53 -6.28 -1.19
N ALA A 45 9.21 -6.53 -1.29
CA ALA A 45 8.67 -7.87 -1.28
C ALA A 45 9.22 -8.73 -2.44
N GLY A 46 9.22 -8.18 -3.65
CA GLY A 46 9.69 -8.88 -4.84
C GLY A 46 11.21 -9.06 -4.87
N LEU A 47 11.97 -8.04 -4.43
CA LEU A 47 13.43 -8.10 -4.37
C LEU A 47 13.92 -9.13 -3.34
N LEU A 48 13.33 -9.14 -2.15
CA LEU A 48 13.66 -10.14 -1.12
C LEU A 48 13.26 -11.54 -1.55
N TYR A 49 12.10 -11.69 -2.18
CA TYR A 49 11.69 -12.98 -2.72
C TYR A 49 12.66 -13.49 -3.78
N LYS A 50 13.16 -12.62 -4.65
CA LYS A 50 14.16 -12.98 -5.67
C LYS A 50 15.49 -13.42 -5.04
N LYS A 51 15.86 -12.83 -3.89
CA LYS A 51 17.11 -13.14 -3.17
C LYS A 51 17.03 -14.43 -2.35
N VAL A 52 15.95 -14.62 -1.60
CA VAL A 52 15.81 -15.71 -0.62
C VAL A 52 15.09 -16.91 -1.20
N GLY A 53 14.12 -16.69 -2.08
CA GLY A 53 13.29 -17.72 -2.69
C GLY A 53 12.36 -18.47 -1.74
N GLY A 54 11.56 -19.36 -2.28
CA GLY A 54 10.70 -20.25 -1.51
C GLY A 54 9.69 -19.57 -0.58
N ARG A 55 9.14 -20.35 0.36
CA ARG A 55 8.14 -19.84 1.33
C ARG A 55 8.72 -18.81 2.29
N LYS A 56 9.97 -18.99 2.73
CA LYS A 56 10.65 -18.05 3.62
C LYS A 56 10.84 -16.69 2.95
N GLY A 57 11.30 -16.67 1.69
CA GLY A 57 11.45 -15.44 0.92
C GLY A 57 10.11 -14.73 0.66
N ALA A 58 9.03 -15.48 0.43
CA ALA A 58 7.70 -14.91 0.28
C ALA A 58 7.22 -14.27 1.59
N LEU A 59 7.40 -14.93 2.73
CA LEU A 59 6.97 -14.41 4.02
C LEU A 59 7.79 -13.19 4.45
N THR A 60 9.12 -13.30 4.44
CA THR A 60 10.00 -12.18 4.82
C THR A 60 9.83 -10.99 3.88
N GLY A 61 9.76 -11.25 2.56
CA GLY A 61 9.52 -10.22 1.57
C GLY A 61 8.18 -9.50 1.78
N SER A 62 7.11 -10.26 2.05
CA SER A 62 5.78 -9.69 2.30
C SER A 62 5.74 -8.85 3.57
N LEU A 63 6.34 -9.32 4.67
CA LEU A 63 6.40 -8.57 5.93
C LEU A 63 7.22 -7.30 5.79
N THR A 64 8.38 -7.38 5.13
CA THR A 64 9.21 -6.19 4.85
C THR A 64 8.47 -5.22 3.93
N GLY A 65 7.76 -5.70 2.92
CA GLY A 65 6.92 -4.87 2.06
C GLY A 65 5.81 -4.16 2.83
N ALA A 66 5.12 -4.86 3.72
CA ALA A 66 4.07 -4.27 4.57
C ALA A 66 4.64 -3.21 5.51
N ALA A 67 5.80 -3.47 6.13
CA ALA A 67 6.47 -2.50 6.99
C ALA A 67 6.95 -1.27 6.20
N ALA A 68 7.56 -1.46 5.03
CA ALA A 68 8.00 -0.36 4.17
C ALA A 68 6.81 0.50 3.71
N MET A 69 5.69 -0.13 3.32
CA MET A 69 4.46 0.57 2.94
C MET A 69 3.90 1.39 4.11
N ALA A 70 3.88 0.82 5.32
CA ALA A 70 3.39 1.51 6.51
C ALA A 70 4.27 2.72 6.87
N LEU A 71 5.59 2.56 6.87
CA LEU A 71 6.53 3.65 7.17
C LEU A 71 6.45 4.76 6.11
N LEU A 72 6.40 4.41 4.83
CA LEU A 72 6.30 5.38 3.73
C LEU A 72 4.91 6.01 3.63
N SER A 73 3.88 5.41 4.23
CA SER A 73 2.55 6.00 4.26
C SER A 73 2.53 7.36 4.97
N LEU A 74 3.35 7.53 5.98
CA LEU A 74 3.44 8.78 6.73
C LEU A 74 3.92 9.96 5.85
N PRO A 75 5.13 9.92 5.23
CA PRO A 75 5.59 11.01 4.39
C PRO A 75 4.73 11.17 3.11
N ILE A 76 4.28 10.09 2.49
CA ILE A 76 3.43 10.18 1.30
C ILE A 76 2.12 10.88 1.62
N ASN A 77 1.46 10.52 2.71
CA ASN A 77 0.23 11.21 3.10
C ASN A 77 0.50 12.64 3.56
N TYR A 78 1.50 12.86 4.38
CA TYR A 78 1.81 14.19 4.93
C TYR A 78 2.20 15.21 3.85
N PHE A 79 3.03 14.83 2.87
CA PHE A 79 3.54 15.75 1.86
C PHE A 79 2.76 15.76 0.54
N ILE A 80 2.03 14.70 0.21
CA ILE A 80 1.32 14.58 -1.06
C ILE A 80 -0.19 14.59 -0.85
N THR A 81 -0.73 13.66 -0.07
CA THR A 81 -2.17 13.43 0.00
C THR A 81 -2.89 14.58 0.71
N TYR A 82 -2.43 14.94 1.89
CA TYR A 82 -3.12 15.94 2.72
C TYR A 82 -2.97 17.38 2.23
N PRO A 83 -1.79 17.84 1.76
CA PRO A 83 -1.71 19.18 1.14
C PRO A 83 -2.66 19.33 -0.04
N PHE A 84 -2.91 18.25 -0.78
CA PHE A 84 -3.87 18.28 -1.86
C PHE A 84 -5.32 18.26 -1.36
N TYR A 85 -5.61 17.51 -0.31
CA TYR A 85 -6.96 17.51 0.29
C TYR A 85 -7.35 18.86 0.86
N THR A 86 -6.39 19.66 1.32
CA THR A 86 -6.69 21.02 1.82
C THR A 86 -7.18 21.98 0.74
N VAL A 87 -7.01 21.64 -0.54
CA VAL A 87 -7.61 22.40 -1.66
C VAL A 87 -9.13 22.22 -1.70
N PHE A 88 -9.63 21.07 -1.25
CA PHE A 88 -11.06 20.74 -1.30
C PHE A 88 -11.75 20.86 0.07
N MET A 89 -11.00 20.70 1.15
CA MET A 89 -11.54 20.66 2.51
C MET A 89 -10.59 21.39 3.48
N PRO A 90 -11.09 22.30 4.33
CA PRO A 90 -10.26 22.98 5.33
C PRO A 90 -9.56 21.98 6.25
N MET A 91 -8.30 22.26 6.63
CA MET A 91 -7.52 21.39 7.53
C MET A 91 -8.24 21.16 8.86
N ASP A 92 -8.95 22.16 9.36
CA ASP A 92 -9.71 22.06 10.62
C ASP A 92 -10.83 21.01 10.54
N ALA A 93 -11.48 20.88 9.38
CA ALA A 93 -12.48 19.84 9.16
C ALA A 93 -11.85 18.43 9.13
N ILE A 94 -10.68 18.30 8.51
CA ILE A 94 -9.92 17.06 8.50
C ILE A 94 -9.48 16.69 9.92
N MET A 95 -8.92 17.65 10.66
CA MET A 95 -8.50 17.45 12.05
C MET A 95 -9.69 17.14 12.97
N GLY A 96 -10.82 17.78 12.76
CA GLY A 96 -12.06 17.52 13.51
C GLY A 96 -12.53 16.06 13.39
N MET A 97 -12.39 15.45 12.21
CA MET A 97 -12.71 14.03 12.02
C MET A 97 -11.78 13.09 12.81
N TYR A 98 -10.49 13.40 12.90
CA TYR A 98 -9.55 12.63 13.71
C TYR A 98 -9.79 12.83 15.21
N GLN A 99 -10.06 14.07 15.64
CA GLN A 99 -10.33 14.40 17.03
C GLN A 99 -11.67 13.82 17.54
N ALA A 100 -12.63 13.61 16.64
CA ALA A 100 -13.88 12.91 16.97
C ALA A 100 -13.63 11.45 17.39
N ILE A 101 -12.55 10.82 16.88
CA ILE A 101 -12.16 9.45 17.25
C ILE A 101 -11.21 9.46 18.45
N ASN A 102 -10.24 10.37 18.46
CA ASN A 102 -9.29 10.53 19.55
C ASN A 102 -9.00 12.02 19.81
N PRO A 103 -9.58 12.61 20.87
CA PRO A 103 -9.38 14.02 21.22
C PRO A 103 -7.92 14.40 21.55
N ALA A 104 -7.06 13.42 21.84
CA ALA A 104 -5.65 13.67 22.13
C ALA A 104 -4.80 13.99 20.87
N VAL A 105 -5.39 13.94 19.69
CA VAL A 105 -4.71 14.27 18.44
C VAL A 105 -4.66 15.78 18.25
N GLU A 106 -3.47 16.35 18.35
CA GLU A 106 -3.26 17.82 18.29
C GLU A 106 -2.88 18.29 16.87
N ASN A 107 -2.28 17.42 16.05
CA ASN A 107 -1.79 17.79 14.73
C ASN A 107 -1.88 16.64 13.73
N LEU A 108 -1.78 16.98 12.43
CA LEU A 108 -1.87 16.04 11.33
C LEU A 108 -0.82 14.92 11.42
N PHE A 109 0.39 15.23 11.85
CA PHE A 109 1.45 14.23 11.98
C PHE A 109 1.08 13.14 13.00
N GLN A 110 0.56 13.54 14.15
CA GLN A 110 0.05 12.60 15.17
C GLN A 110 -1.12 11.78 14.63
N ALA A 111 -2.07 12.43 13.92
CA ALA A 111 -3.18 11.73 13.28
C ALA A 111 -2.70 10.63 12.35
N LEU A 112 -1.73 10.95 11.48
CA LEU A 112 -1.16 9.98 10.53
C LEU A 112 -0.40 8.86 11.25
N LEU A 113 0.37 9.18 12.27
CA LEU A 113 1.14 8.21 13.03
C LEU A 113 0.24 7.22 13.78
N TRP A 114 -0.83 7.72 14.43
CA TRP A 114 -1.72 6.90 15.26
C TRP A 114 -2.76 6.11 14.46
N PHE A 115 -3.24 6.64 13.35
CA PHE A 115 -4.30 6.02 12.56
C PHE A 115 -3.81 5.47 11.22
N ASN A 116 -3.08 6.27 10.45
CA ASN A 116 -2.74 5.93 9.07
C ASN A 116 -1.66 4.84 9.00
N VAL A 117 -0.60 4.95 9.78
CA VAL A 117 0.49 3.96 9.80
C VAL A 117 -0.01 2.57 10.21
N PRO A 118 -0.69 2.38 11.37
CA PRO A 118 -1.19 1.08 11.76
C PRO A 118 -2.26 0.55 10.80
N PHE A 119 -3.16 1.40 10.30
CA PHE A 119 -4.14 1.02 9.30
C PHE A 119 -3.49 0.51 8.01
N THR A 120 -2.47 1.23 7.52
CA THR A 120 -1.73 0.84 6.31
C THR A 120 -0.96 -0.46 6.51
N PHE A 121 -0.41 -0.67 7.70
CA PHE A 121 0.26 -1.93 8.06
C PHE A 121 -0.72 -3.10 8.07
N VAL A 122 -1.87 -2.96 8.71
CA VAL A 122 -2.93 -4.00 8.74
C VAL A 122 -3.43 -4.29 7.33
N LYS A 123 -3.66 -3.26 6.51
CA LYS A 123 -4.02 -3.40 5.09
C LYS A 123 -2.96 -4.21 4.32
N GLY A 124 -1.67 -3.94 4.59
CA GLY A 124 -0.56 -4.72 4.04
C GLY A 124 -0.61 -6.19 4.46
N LEU A 125 -0.80 -6.47 5.75
CA LEU A 125 -0.90 -7.83 6.28
C LEU A 125 -2.10 -8.59 5.72
N LEU A 126 -3.25 -7.96 5.57
CA LEU A 126 -4.42 -8.56 4.92
C LEU A 126 -4.12 -8.93 3.46
N SER A 127 -3.44 -8.03 2.73
CA SER A 127 -3.02 -8.30 1.36
C SER A 127 -2.05 -9.49 1.29
N VAL A 128 -1.15 -9.63 2.27
CA VAL A 128 -0.26 -10.79 2.42
C VAL A 128 -1.07 -12.06 2.66
N ALA A 129 -2.00 -12.05 3.61
CA ALA A 129 -2.82 -13.21 3.94
C ALA A 129 -3.63 -13.71 2.73
N ILE A 130 -4.30 -12.78 2.02
CA ILE A 130 -5.04 -13.09 0.80
C ILE A 130 -4.10 -13.66 -0.29
N THR A 131 -2.93 -13.05 -0.47
CA THR A 131 -1.94 -13.51 -1.45
C THR A 131 -1.52 -14.95 -1.15
N PHE A 132 -1.21 -15.29 0.10
CA PHE A 132 -0.84 -16.66 0.46
C PHE A 132 -1.99 -17.66 0.29
N ALA A 133 -3.22 -17.25 0.61
CA ALA A 133 -4.40 -18.10 0.43
C ALA A 133 -4.64 -18.47 -1.05
N ILE A 134 -4.45 -17.50 -1.95
CA ILE A 134 -4.74 -17.65 -3.37
C ILE A 134 -3.53 -18.16 -4.17
N TYR A 135 -2.30 -17.88 -3.71
CA TYR A 135 -1.07 -18.15 -4.45
C TYR A 135 -0.93 -19.62 -4.87
N LYS A 136 -1.30 -20.56 -4.00
CA LYS A 136 -1.28 -22.00 -4.32
C LYS A 136 -2.15 -22.34 -5.52
N ARG A 137 -3.29 -21.66 -5.70
CA ARG A 137 -4.23 -21.92 -6.79
C ARG A 137 -3.82 -21.22 -8.08
N ILE A 138 -3.23 -20.04 -8.00
CA ILE A 138 -2.90 -19.22 -9.16
C ILE A 138 -1.48 -19.46 -9.66
N SER A 139 -0.56 -19.92 -8.81
CA SER A 139 0.85 -20.14 -9.19
C SER A 139 1.05 -21.05 -10.41
N PRO A 140 0.33 -22.17 -10.57
CA PRO A 140 0.45 -23.00 -11.76
C PRO A 140 0.02 -22.27 -13.05
N LEU A 141 -1.01 -21.45 -12.96
CA LEU A 141 -1.51 -20.66 -14.09
C LEU A 141 -0.53 -19.56 -14.52
N LEU A 142 0.15 -18.94 -13.54
CA LEU A 142 1.09 -17.83 -13.80
C LEU A 142 2.45 -18.29 -14.30
N LYS A 143 2.89 -19.48 -13.88
CA LYS A 143 4.21 -20.03 -14.27
C LYS A 143 4.16 -20.88 -15.53
N GLY A 144 3.00 -21.08 -16.14
CA GLY A 144 2.79 -22.08 -17.18
C GLY A 144 2.93 -23.49 -16.58
N SER A 145 1.95 -24.35 -16.74
CA SER A 145 2.08 -25.77 -16.37
C SER A 145 3.27 -26.36 -17.13
N PRO A 146 4.32 -26.86 -16.48
CA PRO A 146 5.17 -27.80 -17.18
C PRO A 146 4.30 -29.04 -17.49
N LYS A 147 4.11 -29.33 -18.77
CA LYS A 147 3.59 -30.62 -19.22
C LYS A 147 4.53 -31.71 -18.77
#